data_f9ffd83e33f5c7c294e68342bc1f9d7f
#
_entry.id   f9ffd83e33f5c7c294e68342bc1f9d7f
#
_cell.length_a   1.000
_cell.length_b   1.000
_cell.length_c   1.000
_cell.angle_alpha   90.00
_cell.angle_beta   90.00
_cell.angle_gamma   90.00
#
_symmetry.space_group_name_H-M   'P 1'
#
loop_
_entity.id
_entity.type
_entity.pdbx_description
1 polymer ?
#
loop_
_entity_poly.entity_id
_entity_poly.type
_entity_poly.pdbx_seq_one_letter_code
_entity_poly.pdbx_strand_id
1 'polypeptide(L)'
;MLKRAVYISIQCTWGFVQSLAGLIVMLLLGRQKHRFYRCACLTEYDVDTVPGFMKNLGCVSLGMFIFIGVKKCCYEDAAIRARLDSVASHEYGHTFQSLIFGPLYLLIVGVPSFIWCMRYYSRRDEYNARGISYYSRFPEKQATEYGIMAGKRKP
;
A
#
# COMPACT_ATOMS: atom_id res chain seq x y z
N MET A 1 -9.59 -15.02 -13.95
CA MET A 1 -8.42 -14.68 -14.78
C MET A 1 -8.61 -13.37 -15.55
N LEU A 2 -9.69 -13.15 -16.25
CA LEU A 2 -9.95 -11.94 -17.06
C LEU A 2 -9.84 -10.64 -16.27
N LYS A 3 -10.45 -10.56 -15.07
CA LYS A 3 -10.40 -9.35 -14.21
C LYS A 3 -8.97 -8.95 -13.84
N ARG A 4 -8.08 -9.93 -13.57
CA ARG A 4 -6.68 -9.67 -13.25
C ARG A 4 -5.90 -9.17 -14.46
N ALA A 5 -6.11 -9.76 -15.62
CA ALA A 5 -5.45 -9.33 -16.86
C ALA A 5 -5.83 -7.88 -17.20
N VAL A 6 -7.10 -7.53 -17.15
CA VAL A 6 -7.58 -6.15 -17.36
C VAL A 6 -6.97 -5.18 -16.36
N TYR A 7 -6.96 -5.54 -15.06
CA TYR A 7 -6.35 -4.71 -14.03
C TYR A 7 -4.86 -4.45 -14.31
N ILE A 8 -4.09 -5.51 -14.62
CA ILE A 8 -2.66 -5.40 -14.93
C ILE A 8 -2.45 -4.53 -16.18
N SER A 9 -3.23 -4.75 -17.25
CA SER A 9 -3.12 -3.95 -18.48
C SER A 9 -3.32 -2.47 -18.23
N ILE A 10 -4.35 -2.08 -17.45
CA ILE A 10 -4.59 -0.68 -17.11
C ILE A 10 -3.45 -0.11 -16.25
N GLN A 11 -2.94 -0.88 -15.28
CA GLN A 11 -1.81 -0.44 -14.46
C GLN A 11 -0.50 -0.32 -15.26
N CYS A 12 -0.30 -1.14 -16.29
CA CYS A 12 0.88 -1.08 -17.16
C CYS A 12 0.79 -0.01 -18.24
N THR A 13 -0.39 0.56 -18.50
CA THR A 13 -0.61 1.63 -19.50
C THR A 13 -0.92 2.95 -18.81
N TRP A 14 -2.12 3.07 -18.27
CA TRP A 14 -2.61 4.28 -17.61
C TRP A 14 -1.88 4.59 -16.27
N GLY A 15 -1.58 3.54 -15.49
CA GLY A 15 -0.80 3.62 -14.24
C GLY A 15 0.69 3.34 -14.43
N PHE A 16 1.26 3.55 -15.63
CA PHE A 16 2.62 3.12 -15.96
C PHE A 16 3.69 3.72 -15.04
N VAL A 17 3.65 5.02 -14.76
CA VAL A 17 4.70 5.73 -13.99
C VAL A 17 4.88 5.11 -12.60
N GLN A 18 3.80 5.01 -11.83
CA GLN A 18 3.86 4.44 -10.49
C GLN A 18 4.06 2.91 -10.51
N SER A 19 3.55 2.22 -11.53
CA SER A 19 3.78 0.78 -11.67
C SER A 19 5.23 0.46 -12.00
N LEU A 20 5.89 1.28 -12.83
CA LEU A 20 7.32 1.16 -13.08
C LEU A 20 8.15 1.43 -11.81
N ALA A 21 7.81 2.47 -11.05
CA ALA A 21 8.45 2.74 -9.77
C ALA A 21 8.28 1.55 -8.80
N GLY A 22 7.07 0.97 -8.72
CA GLY A 22 6.80 -0.22 -7.92
C GLY A 22 7.58 -1.44 -8.38
N LEU A 23 7.71 -1.66 -9.69
CA LEU A 23 8.52 -2.74 -10.24
C LEU A 23 10.00 -2.61 -9.84
N ILE A 24 10.56 -1.39 -9.91
CA ILE A 24 11.94 -1.13 -9.49
C ILE A 24 12.12 -1.47 -8.01
N VAL A 25 11.21 -1.01 -7.14
CA VAL A 25 11.27 -1.33 -5.70
C VAL A 25 11.16 -2.84 -5.47
N MET A 26 10.26 -3.54 -6.18
CA MET A 26 10.13 -5.00 -6.08
C MET A 26 11.42 -5.72 -6.47
N LEU A 27 12.08 -5.28 -7.54
CA LEU A 27 13.37 -5.87 -7.98
C LEU A 27 14.49 -5.63 -6.96
N LEU A 28 14.53 -4.45 -6.33
CA LEU A 28 15.46 -4.16 -5.24
C LEU A 28 15.20 -5.04 -4.00
N LEU A 29 13.96 -5.46 -3.80
CA LEU A 29 13.51 -6.38 -2.76
C LEU A 29 13.50 -7.85 -3.20
N GLY A 30 14.21 -8.22 -4.25
CA GLY A 30 14.11 -9.52 -4.94
C GLY A 30 14.34 -10.78 -4.09
N ARG A 31 14.91 -10.65 -2.87
CA ARG A 31 15.08 -11.76 -1.91
C ARG A 31 13.91 -11.89 -0.92
N GLN A 32 12.91 -11.02 -1.01
CA GLN A 32 11.77 -10.99 -0.10
C GLN A 32 10.60 -11.82 -0.65
N LYS A 33 9.55 -12.00 0.17
CA LYS A 33 8.38 -12.80 -0.23
C LYS A 33 7.46 -12.00 -1.13
N HIS A 34 7.32 -12.43 -2.38
CA HIS A 34 6.37 -11.86 -3.34
C HIS A 34 5.19 -12.81 -3.53
N ARG A 35 3.98 -12.29 -3.46
CA ARG A 35 2.75 -13.04 -3.72
C ARG A 35 1.67 -12.14 -4.33
N PHE A 36 0.70 -12.75 -4.97
CA PHE A 36 -0.49 -11.98 -5.35
C PHE A 36 -1.42 -11.78 -4.15
N TYR A 37 -1.82 -10.54 -3.95
CA TYR A 37 -2.94 -10.16 -3.10
C TYR A 37 -4.05 -9.65 -3.99
N ARG A 38 -5.09 -10.48 -4.22
CA ARG A 38 -6.13 -10.23 -5.22
C ARG A 38 -5.53 -10.04 -6.63
N CYS A 39 -5.58 -8.82 -7.19
CA CYS A 39 -5.00 -8.52 -8.51
C CYS A 39 -3.63 -7.84 -8.43
N ALA A 40 -3.23 -7.33 -7.28
CA ALA A 40 -1.96 -6.65 -7.05
C ALA A 40 -0.84 -7.62 -6.64
N CYS A 41 0.41 -7.22 -6.85
CA CYS A 41 1.59 -7.92 -6.35
C CYS A 41 1.95 -7.37 -4.97
N LEU A 42 1.88 -8.22 -3.94
CA LEU A 42 2.25 -7.89 -2.57
C LEU A 42 3.64 -8.42 -2.26
N THR A 43 4.50 -7.55 -1.76
CA THR A 43 5.81 -7.88 -1.21
C THR A 43 5.80 -7.63 0.29
N GLU A 44 5.94 -8.69 1.07
CA GLU A 44 6.22 -8.61 2.51
C GLU A 44 7.74 -8.62 2.69
N TYR A 45 8.31 -7.57 3.26
CA TYR A 45 9.76 -7.47 3.44
C TYR A 45 10.13 -7.30 4.91
N ASP A 46 11.24 -7.94 5.29
CA ASP A 46 11.80 -7.83 6.63
C ASP A 46 12.60 -6.52 6.76
N VAL A 47 12.09 -5.60 7.61
CA VAL A 47 12.69 -4.27 7.80
C VAL A 47 14.12 -4.33 8.35
N ASP A 48 14.53 -5.42 8.97
CA ASP A 48 15.87 -5.56 9.54
C ASP A 48 16.89 -6.03 8.50
N THR A 49 16.44 -6.59 7.36
CA THR A 49 17.31 -7.14 6.29
C THR A 49 17.46 -6.25 5.06
N VAL A 50 16.66 -5.18 4.97
CA VAL A 50 16.68 -4.27 3.80
C VAL A 50 17.63 -3.07 4.01
N PRO A 51 18.14 -2.43 2.94
CA PRO A 51 18.93 -1.21 3.02
C PRO A 51 18.25 -0.09 3.80
N GLY A 52 19.03 0.78 4.43
CA GLY A 52 18.54 1.80 5.36
C GLY A 52 17.45 2.71 4.82
N PHE A 53 17.52 3.11 3.53
CA PHE A 53 16.47 3.93 2.90
C PHE A 53 15.13 3.19 2.76
N MET A 54 15.14 1.86 2.68
CA MET A 54 13.94 1.03 2.60
C MET A 54 13.33 0.72 3.98
N LYS A 55 14.10 0.79 5.05
CA LYS A 55 13.58 0.61 6.42
C LYS A 55 12.47 1.59 6.75
N ASN A 56 12.57 2.80 6.21
CA ASN A 56 11.62 3.89 6.45
C ASN A 56 10.47 3.92 5.42
N LEU A 57 10.45 2.99 4.46
CA LEU A 57 9.39 2.94 3.45
C LEU A 57 8.02 2.60 4.07
N GLY A 58 8.02 1.82 5.17
CA GLY A 58 6.79 1.44 5.88
C GLY A 58 5.89 0.55 5.03
N CYS A 59 4.62 0.94 4.95
CA CYS A 59 3.64 0.32 4.05
C CYS A 59 3.31 1.32 2.95
N VAL A 60 3.41 0.90 1.70
CA VAL A 60 3.17 1.77 0.54
C VAL A 60 2.71 0.96 -0.66
N SER A 61 1.88 1.58 -1.50
CA SER A 61 1.50 1.04 -2.79
C SER A 61 1.92 1.96 -3.94
N LEU A 62 2.50 1.36 -4.97
CA LEU A 62 2.97 2.00 -6.18
C LEU A 62 2.38 1.27 -7.39
N GLY A 63 1.34 1.84 -7.98
CA GLY A 63 0.61 1.21 -9.07
C GLY A 63 -0.01 -0.13 -8.63
N MET A 64 0.38 -1.22 -9.28
CA MET A 64 -0.07 -2.58 -8.93
C MET A 64 0.76 -3.27 -7.84
N PHE A 65 1.78 -2.62 -7.29
CA PHE A 65 2.68 -3.20 -6.29
C PHE A 65 2.37 -2.65 -4.90
N ILE A 66 2.30 -3.56 -3.93
CA ILE A 66 2.06 -3.28 -2.51
C ILE A 66 3.28 -3.76 -1.74
N PHE A 67 3.81 -2.91 -0.88
CA PHE A 67 4.96 -3.22 -0.02
C PHE A 67 4.56 -3.08 1.44
N ILE A 68 4.84 -4.11 2.24
CA ILE A 68 4.54 -4.11 3.67
C ILE A 68 5.80 -4.52 4.43
N GLY A 69 6.33 -3.58 5.21
CA GLY A 69 7.47 -3.82 6.08
C GLY A 69 7.03 -4.50 7.38
N VAL A 70 7.65 -5.62 7.72
CA VAL A 70 7.35 -6.40 8.93
C VAL A 70 8.66 -6.88 9.55
N LYS A 71 8.74 -6.93 10.88
CA LYS A 71 9.85 -7.61 11.55
C LYS A 71 9.64 -9.12 11.50
N LYS A 72 10.68 -9.87 11.17
CA LYS A 72 10.61 -11.33 11.04
C LYS A 72 10.08 -12.03 12.31
N CYS A 73 10.45 -11.54 13.49
CA CYS A 73 9.96 -12.09 14.77
C CYS A 73 8.44 -11.99 14.96
N CYS A 74 7.75 -11.17 14.16
CA CYS A 74 6.32 -10.91 14.30
C CYS A 74 5.45 -11.72 13.32
N TYR A 75 6.04 -12.53 12.44
CA TYR A 75 5.30 -13.23 11.39
C TYR A 75 4.34 -14.31 11.90
N GLU A 76 4.61 -14.90 13.05
CA GLU A 76 3.81 -16.02 13.60
C GLU A 76 2.70 -15.55 14.55
N ASP A 77 2.69 -14.28 14.93
CA ASP A 77 1.66 -13.72 15.81
C ASP A 77 0.35 -13.51 15.05
N ALA A 78 -0.72 -14.18 15.51
CA ALA A 78 -2.04 -14.13 14.88
C ALA A 78 -2.65 -12.71 14.86
N ALA A 79 -2.44 -11.91 15.91
CA ALA A 79 -2.92 -10.54 16.00
C ALA A 79 -2.19 -9.64 14.99
N ILE A 80 -0.87 -9.86 14.83
CA ILE A 80 -0.06 -9.13 13.84
C ILE A 80 -0.49 -9.54 12.44
N ARG A 81 -0.74 -10.82 12.19
CA ARG A 81 -1.26 -11.31 10.89
C ARG A 81 -2.59 -10.65 10.52
N ALA A 82 -3.55 -10.61 11.44
CA ALA A 82 -4.83 -9.94 11.21
C ALA A 82 -4.65 -8.44 10.89
N ARG A 83 -3.72 -7.78 11.57
CA ARG A 83 -3.36 -6.39 11.29
C ARG A 83 -2.73 -6.22 9.91
N LEU A 84 -1.83 -7.12 9.50
CA LEU A 84 -1.21 -7.11 8.17
C LEU A 84 -2.24 -7.29 7.05
N ASP A 85 -3.24 -8.15 7.24
CA ASP A 85 -4.33 -8.31 6.28
C ASP A 85 -5.18 -7.04 6.15
N SER A 86 -5.43 -6.34 7.26
CA SER A 86 -6.10 -5.03 7.24
C SER A 86 -5.28 -3.98 6.49
N VAL A 87 -3.97 -3.92 6.75
CA VAL A 87 -3.04 -3.02 6.04
C VAL A 87 -2.98 -3.38 4.56
N ALA A 88 -2.86 -4.67 4.20
CA ALA A 88 -2.85 -5.12 2.81
C ALA A 88 -4.15 -4.73 2.08
N SER A 89 -5.29 -4.80 2.77
CA SER A 89 -6.57 -4.36 2.22
C SER A 89 -6.59 -2.84 1.96
N HIS A 90 -6.06 -2.05 2.89
CA HIS A 90 -5.93 -0.60 2.76
C HIS A 90 -5.01 -0.23 1.58
N GLU A 91 -3.80 -0.81 1.51
CA GLU A 91 -2.84 -0.60 0.43
C GLU A 91 -3.43 -1.02 -0.93
N TYR A 92 -4.23 -2.10 -0.95
CA TYR A 92 -4.96 -2.48 -2.16
C TYR A 92 -5.96 -1.40 -2.60
N GLY A 93 -6.54 -0.65 -1.66
CA GLY A 93 -7.37 0.52 -1.96
C GLY A 93 -6.60 1.63 -2.70
N HIS A 94 -5.34 1.88 -2.33
CA HIS A 94 -4.48 2.82 -3.06
C HIS A 94 -4.21 2.37 -4.50
N THR A 95 -4.18 1.07 -4.78
CA THR A 95 -4.06 0.60 -6.17
C THR A 95 -5.28 0.95 -7.03
N PHE A 96 -6.48 1.06 -6.43
CA PHE A 96 -7.66 1.59 -7.13
C PHE A 96 -7.57 3.09 -7.39
N GLN A 97 -7.03 3.84 -6.44
CA GLN A 97 -6.75 5.26 -6.69
C GLN A 97 -5.75 5.44 -7.84
N SER A 98 -4.75 4.56 -7.96
CA SER A 98 -3.84 4.52 -9.10
C SER A 98 -4.59 4.29 -10.43
N LEU A 99 -5.60 3.40 -10.47
CA LEU A 99 -6.44 3.21 -11.65
C LEU A 99 -7.29 4.43 -11.99
N ILE A 100 -7.76 5.17 -10.98
CA ILE A 100 -8.61 6.35 -11.18
C ILE A 100 -7.78 7.55 -11.65
N PHE A 101 -6.68 7.85 -10.97
CA PHE A 101 -5.88 9.03 -11.22
C PHE A 101 -4.77 8.84 -12.25
N GLY A 102 -4.45 7.58 -12.62
CA GLY A 102 -3.46 7.26 -13.65
C GLY A 102 -2.12 7.99 -13.45
N PRO A 103 -1.59 8.71 -14.46
CA PRO A 103 -0.30 9.39 -14.36
C PRO A 103 -0.23 10.45 -13.25
N LEU A 104 -1.39 10.98 -12.83
CA LEU A 104 -1.48 12.00 -11.78
C LEU A 104 -1.52 11.42 -10.36
N TYR A 105 -1.55 10.08 -10.23
CA TYR A 105 -1.66 9.40 -8.93
C TYR A 105 -0.62 9.87 -7.92
N LEU A 106 0.65 9.97 -8.32
CA LEU A 106 1.72 10.38 -7.41
C LEU A 106 1.52 11.80 -6.88
N LEU A 107 0.97 12.71 -7.70
CA LEU A 107 0.69 14.09 -7.29
C LEU A 107 -0.57 14.21 -6.45
N ILE A 108 -1.66 13.55 -6.85
CA ILE A 108 -2.98 13.70 -6.21
C ILE A 108 -3.12 12.82 -4.98
N VAL A 109 -2.48 11.66 -4.95
CA VAL A 109 -2.57 10.68 -3.87
C VAL A 109 -1.23 10.54 -3.14
N GLY A 110 -0.15 10.24 -3.85
CA GLY A 110 1.15 9.93 -3.26
C GLY A 110 1.71 11.06 -2.40
N VAL A 111 1.79 12.27 -2.95
CA VAL A 111 2.30 13.45 -2.20
C VAL A 111 1.40 13.81 -1.02
N PRO A 112 0.06 13.93 -1.14
CA PRO A 112 -0.81 14.19 0.01
C PRO A 112 -0.78 13.10 1.07
N SER A 113 -0.73 11.82 0.69
CA SER A 113 -0.59 10.68 1.61
C SER A 113 0.72 10.79 2.40
N PHE A 114 1.84 11.02 1.72
CA PHE A 114 3.13 11.17 2.36
C PHE A 114 3.16 12.35 3.34
N ILE A 115 2.69 13.53 2.93
CA ILE A 115 2.62 14.71 3.79
C ILE A 115 1.72 14.45 5.01
N TRP A 116 0.56 13.81 4.80
CA TRP A 116 -0.34 13.46 5.89
C TRP A 116 0.29 12.44 6.84
N CYS A 117 0.96 11.43 6.32
CA CYS A 117 1.69 10.43 7.09
C CYS A 117 2.73 11.12 8.01
N MET A 118 3.61 11.93 7.46
CA MET A 118 4.62 12.66 8.23
C MET A 118 3.99 13.57 9.30
N ARG A 119 2.95 14.32 8.94
CA ARG A 119 2.27 15.22 9.85
C ARG A 119 1.52 14.49 10.96
N TYR A 120 0.85 13.39 10.63
CA TYR A 120 0.10 12.58 11.60
C TYR A 120 1.05 11.94 12.62
N TYR A 121 2.10 11.29 12.16
CA TYR A 121 3.03 10.61 13.07
C TYR A 121 3.89 11.56 13.90
N SER A 122 4.21 12.75 13.40
CA SER A 122 4.92 13.77 14.20
C SER A 122 4.06 14.40 15.31
N ARG A 123 2.71 14.31 15.21
CA ARG A 123 1.76 14.86 16.17
C ARG A 123 0.72 13.83 16.62
N ARG A 124 1.14 12.58 16.71
CA ARG A 124 0.23 11.44 16.92
C ARG A 124 -0.61 11.60 18.18
N ASP A 125 0.00 12.01 19.30
CA ASP A 125 -0.69 12.13 20.58
C ASP A 125 -1.73 13.26 20.56
N GLU A 126 -1.41 14.39 19.90
CA GLU A 126 -2.35 15.49 19.68
C GLU A 126 -3.57 15.04 18.86
N TYR A 127 -3.35 14.33 17.73
CA TYR A 127 -4.44 13.84 16.89
C TYR A 127 -5.29 12.79 17.59
N ASN A 128 -4.66 11.87 18.34
CA ASN A 128 -5.36 10.86 19.13
C ASN A 128 -6.22 11.49 20.23
N ALA A 129 -5.70 12.49 20.95
CA ALA A 129 -6.46 13.23 21.97
C ALA A 129 -7.71 13.94 21.39
N ARG A 130 -7.63 14.35 20.10
CA ARG A 130 -8.73 14.97 19.34
C ARG A 130 -9.63 13.97 18.64
N GLY A 131 -9.45 12.66 18.80
CA GLY A 131 -10.19 11.61 18.13
C GLY A 131 -9.98 11.56 16.60
N ILE A 132 -8.90 12.15 16.09
CA ILE A 132 -8.59 12.18 14.65
C ILE A 132 -7.77 10.95 14.29
N SER A 133 -8.37 10.02 13.55
CA SER A 133 -7.69 8.84 13.02
C SER A 133 -6.85 9.17 11.78
N TYR A 134 -5.76 8.42 11.57
CA TYR A 134 -4.97 8.46 10.33
C TYR A 134 -5.84 8.28 9.08
N TYR A 135 -6.79 7.36 9.16
CA TYR A 135 -7.70 6.99 8.07
C TYR A 135 -8.92 7.91 7.90
N SER A 136 -8.96 9.07 8.58
CA SER A 136 -10.13 9.96 8.54
C SER A 136 -10.12 10.95 7.38
N ARG A 137 -9.00 11.13 6.68
CA ARG A 137 -8.81 12.14 5.64
C ARG A 137 -8.44 11.54 4.30
N PHE A 138 -8.72 12.26 3.23
CA PHE A 138 -8.17 11.96 1.90
C PHE A 138 -6.63 12.07 1.92
N PRO A 139 -5.92 11.14 1.25
CA PRO A 139 -6.42 10.03 0.44
C PRO A 139 -6.69 8.73 1.22
N GLU A 140 -6.32 8.65 2.49
CA GLU A 140 -6.33 7.45 3.33
C GLU A 140 -7.75 6.89 3.55
N LYS A 141 -8.72 7.79 3.79
CA LYS A 141 -10.13 7.41 3.94
C LYS A 141 -10.64 6.68 2.70
N GLN A 142 -10.42 7.27 1.53
CA GLN A 142 -10.86 6.69 0.27
C GLN A 142 -10.18 5.36 -0.03
N ALA A 143 -8.88 5.22 0.26
CA ALA A 143 -8.16 3.97 0.12
C ALA A 143 -8.76 2.88 1.02
N THR A 144 -9.07 3.19 2.28
CA THR A 144 -9.73 2.27 3.20
C THR A 144 -11.09 1.81 2.67
N GLU A 145 -11.91 2.74 2.19
CA GLU A 145 -13.23 2.43 1.61
C GLU A 145 -13.12 1.50 0.40
N TYR A 146 -12.19 1.76 -0.53
CA TYR A 146 -11.95 0.92 -1.69
C TYR A 146 -11.44 -0.47 -1.31
N GLY A 147 -10.53 -0.56 -0.33
CA GLY A 147 -10.04 -1.83 0.18
C GLY A 147 -11.16 -2.71 0.76
N ILE A 148 -12.06 -2.11 1.56
CA ILE A 148 -13.22 -2.78 2.14
C ILE A 148 -14.20 -3.23 1.05
N MET A 149 -14.54 -2.34 0.10
CA MET A 149 -15.45 -2.67 -1.00
C MET A 149 -14.91 -3.81 -1.86
N ALA A 150 -13.63 -3.83 -2.13
CA ALA A 150 -12.99 -4.90 -2.88
C ALA A 150 -13.00 -6.24 -2.11
N GLY A 151 -12.99 -6.21 -0.76
CA GLY A 151 -13.10 -7.40 0.09
C GLY A 151 -14.48 -8.04 0.10
N LYS A 152 -15.53 -7.22 -0.03
CA LYS A 152 -16.93 -7.69 -0.05
C LYS A 152 -17.33 -8.34 -1.39
N ARG A 153 -16.62 -8.04 -2.47
CA ARG A 153 -16.85 -8.68 -3.77
C ARG A 153 -16.10 -10.01 -3.78
N LYS A 154 -16.80 -11.12 -3.52
CA LYS A 154 -16.27 -12.48 -3.74
C LYS A 154 -15.69 -12.58 -5.15
N PRO A 155 -14.57 -13.31 -5.34
CA PRO A 155 -13.90 -13.47 -6.63
C PRO A 155 -14.83 -14.09 -7.71
#